data_1be6dbff484983a118be056c8346160c
#
_entry.id   1be6dbff484983a118be056c8346160c
#
_cell.length_a   1.000
_cell.length_b   1.000
_cell.length_c   1.000
_cell.angle_alpha   90.00
_cell.angle_beta   90.00
_cell.angle_gamma   90.00
#
_symmetry.space_group_name_H-M   'P 1'
#
loop_
_entity.id
_entity.type
_entity.pdbx_description
1 polymer ?
#
loop_
_entity_poly.entity_id
_entity_poly.type
_entity_poly.pdbx_seq_one_letter_code
_entity_poly.pdbx_strand_id
1 'polypeptide(L)'
;MSAGRERVVILSGDYLNVSTAAVIPIKQFRDVKQRLASILNEMERGALAQAMLRDVLAASELCQHIDSLHLISRDPIVRDIAAEFDVETIEEPVEADLIGAVQHAGTVLAGKGADRMLFLPGDVPLVTTDELDAVLDSRMEPPMIRIVPASDLMGTNGLAVAPPSGLTFSFGPDSFRRHLSLASEAGLKAEVLKLPGLGLDIDTPQDLIELNERLAIGETVSHTQAFVMENGLGERLHAWQKDSE
;
A
#
# COMPACT_ATOMS: atom_id res chain seq x y z
N MET A 1 23.37 15.97 -12.01
CA MET A 1 23.99 14.94 -12.84
C MET A 1 23.44 13.62 -12.36
N SER A 2 22.43 13.12 -13.09
CA SER A 2 21.73 11.87 -12.79
C SER A 2 22.67 10.70 -13.11
N ALA A 3 23.02 9.90 -12.12
CA ALA A 3 23.76 8.66 -12.33
C ALA A 3 22.78 7.61 -12.84
N GLY A 4 22.79 7.40 -14.18
CA GLY A 4 22.08 6.30 -14.80
C GLY A 4 22.58 4.96 -14.22
N ARG A 5 21.70 4.18 -13.64
CA ARG A 5 21.99 2.79 -13.25
C ARG A 5 22.15 1.96 -14.52
N GLU A 6 23.37 1.56 -14.86
CA GLU A 6 23.60 0.54 -15.89
C GLU A 6 23.12 -0.83 -15.35
N ARG A 7 22.08 -1.38 -15.97
CA ARG A 7 21.65 -2.76 -15.72
C ARG A 7 22.62 -3.72 -16.41
N VAL A 8 23.27 -4.58 -15.67
CA VAL A 8 24.01 -5.73 -16.19
C VAL A 8 22.99 -6.78 -16.64
N VAL A 9 22.86 -6.96 -17.95
CA VAL A 9 22.03 -8.01 -18.56
C VAL A 9 22.78 -9.33 -18.50
N ILE A 10 22.37 -10.24 -17.63
CA ILE A 10 22.80 -11.64 -17.68
C ILE A 10 21.81 -12.38 -18.59
N LEU A 11 22.23 -12.71 -19.80
CA LEU A 11 21.47 -13.50 -20.76
C LEU A 11 21.49 -14.98 -20.34
N SER A 12 20.44 -15.43 -19.64
CA SER A 12 20.13 -16.86 -19.52
C SER A 12 18.62 -17.04 -19.32
N GLY A 13 17.92 -17.37 -20.41
CA GLY A 13 16.49 -17.70 -20.46
C GLY A 13 15.62 -16.46 -20.69
N ASP A 14 14.67 -16.56 -21.63
CA ASP A 14 13.66 -15.53 -21.95
C ASP A 14 12.75 -15.23 -20.73
N TYR A 15 13.26 -14.48 -19.74
CA TYR A 15 12.42 -13.78 -18.81
C TYR A 15 11.85 -12.58 -19.59
N LEU A 16 10.61 -12.69 -20.04
CA LEU A 16 9.84 -11.54 -20.49
C LEU A 16 10.03 -10.44 -19.46
N ASN A 17 10.47 -9.27 -19.89
CA ASN A 17 10.67 -8.11 -19.01
C ASN A 17 9.27 -7.59 -18.62
N VAL A 18 8.65 -8.20 -17.61
CA VAL A 18 7.29 -7.92 -17.18
C VAL A 18 7.29 -6.58 -16.44
N SER A 19 6.61 -5.59 -17.01
CA SER A 19 6.51 -4.26 -16.42
C SER A 19 5.42 -4.22 -15.35
N THR A 20 5.80 -3.85 -14.13
CA THR A 20 4.89 -3.74 -12.98
C THR A 20 4.80 -2.30 -12.50
N ALA A 21 3.58 -1.77 -12.45
CA ALA A 21 3.28 -0.47 -11.86
C ALA A 21 2.59 -0.64 -10.51
N ALA A 22 3.11 -0.02 -9.45
CA ALA A 22 2.43 0.04 -8.17
C ALA A 22 1.62 1.34 -8.06
N VAL A 23 0.42 1.26 -7.44
CA VAL A 23 -0.48 2.39 -7.22
C VAL A 23 -0.87 2.48 -5.74
N ILE A 24 -0.77 3.67 -5.18
CA ILE A 24 -1.14 3.98 -3.80
C ILE A 24 -2.15 5.13 -3.83
N PRO A 25 -3.45 4.85 -3.68
CA PRO A 25 -4.47 5.90 -3.63
C PRO A 25 -4.50 6.56 -2.25
N ILE A 26 -4.40 7.89 -2.24
CA ILE A 26 -4.49 8.71 -1.02
C ILE A 26 -5.56 9.78 -1.24
N LYS A 27 -6.60 9.79 -0.41
CA LYS A 27 -7.66 10.81 -0.52
C LYS A 27 -7.15 12.17 -0.04
N GLN A 28 -7.18 12.41 1.24
CA GLN A 28 -6.73 13.65 1.88
C GLN A 28 -6.17 13.30 3.25
N PHE A 29 -5.22 14.09 3.75
CA PHE A 29 -4.71 13.95 5.11
C PHE A 29 -5.56 14.71 6.15
N ARG A 30 -6.56 15.47 5.70
CA ARG A 30 -7.57 16.05 6.58
C ARG A 30 -8.64 15.01 6.87
N ASP A 31 -9.17 15.01 8.09
CA ASP A 31 -10.24 14.11 8.54
C ASP A 31 -9.96 12.60 8.38
N VAL A 32 -8.67 12.21 8.28
CA VAL A 32 -8.28 10.80 8.21
C VAL A 32 -8.28 10.15 9.60
N LYS A 33 -8.33 8.81 9.62
CA LYS A 33 -8.17 7.98 10.84
C LYS A 33 -9.08 8.41 12.00
N GLN A 34 -10.34 8.70 11.70
CA GLN A 34 -11.32 9.19 12.69
C GLN A 34 -11.49 8.26 13.91
N ARG A 35 -11.31 6.95 13.71
CA ARG A 35 -11.37 5.96 14.81
C ARG A 35 -10.24 6.13 15.83
N LEU A 36 -9.16 6.83 15.48
CA LEU A 36 -8.06 7.17 16.38
C LEU A 36 -8.28 8.48 17.15
N ALA A 37 -9.43 9.15 17.01
CA ALA A 37 -9.70 10.44 17.63
C ALA A 37 -9.72 10.41 19.17
N SER A 38 -9.88 9.24 19.79
CA SER A 38 -9.77 9.07 21.25
C SER A 38 -8.31 9.12 21.74
N ILE A 39 -7.31 8.99 20.86
CA ILE A 39 -5.89 8.96 21.19
C ILE A 39 -5.14 10.12 20.54
N LEU A 40 -5.45 10.44 19.29
CA LEU A 40 -4.76 11.42 18.46
C LEU A 40 -5.67 12.56 18.06
N ASN A 41 -5.21 13.80 18.16
CA ASN A 41 -5.90 14.96 17.59
C ASN A 41 -5.84 14.95 16.04
N GLU A 42 -6.53 15.87 15.37
CA GLU A 42 -6.61 15.90 13.90
C GLU A 42 -5.24 16.08 13.23
N MET A 43 -4.40 16.98 13.76
CA MET A 43 -3.07 17.22 13.20
C MET A 43 -2.17 15.97 13.36
N GLU A 44 -2.23 15.32 14.51
CA GLU A 44 -1.47 14.09 14.78
C GLU A 44 -1.92 12.94 13.88
N ARG A 45 -3.23 12.79 13.62
CA ARG A 45 -3.74 11.77 12.69
C ARG A 45 -3.25 12.02 11.25
N GLY A 46 -3.25 13.27 10.81
CA GLY A 46 -2.70 13.66 9.51
C GLY A 46 -1.20 13.40 9.41
N ALA A 47 -0.44 13.74 10.46
CA ALA A 47 1.00 13.49 10.53
C ALA A 47 1.34 11.99 10.55
N LEU A 48 0.59 11.19 11.32
CA LEU A 48 0.73 9.73 11.32
C LEU A 48 0.48 9.14 9.92
N ALA A 49 -0.59 9.55 9.25
CA ALA A 49 -0.91 9.05 7.91
C ALA A 49 0.19 9.41 6.90
N GLN A 50 0.78 10.60 7.00
CA GLN A 50 1.92 10.99 6.18
C GLN A 50 3.20 10.18 6.49
N ALA A 51 3.45 9.87 7.77
CA ALA A 51 4.59 9.04 8.17
C ALA A 51 4.44 7.60 7.65
N MET A 52 3.25 7.02 7.78
CA MET A 52 2.93 5.68 7.25
C MET A 52 3.10 5.61 5.74
N LEU A 53 2.61 6.61 4.99
CA LEU A 53 2.79 6.66 3.54
C LEU A 53 4.27 6.67 3.14
N ARG A 54 5.11 7.44 3.86
CA ARG A 54 6.56 7.47 3.59
C ARG A 54 7.21 6.11 3.80
N ASP A 55 6.80 5.36 4.83
CA ASP A 55 7.32 4.00 5.06
C ASP A 55 6.89 3.03 3.95
N VAL A 56 5.64 3.11 3.47
CA VAL A 56 5.17 2.32 2.32
C VAL A 56 5.95 2.67 1.05
N LEU A 57 6.20 3.96 0.79
CA LEU A 57 6.99 4.42 -0.36
C LEU A 57 8.43 3.93 -0.27
N ALA A 58 9.07 4.04 0.90
CA ALA A 58 10.44 3.59 1.11
C ALA A 58 10.60 2.07 0.86
N ALA A 59 9.67 1.25 1.34
CA ALA A 59 9.67 -0.19 1.07
C ALA A 59 9.44 -0.49 -0.41
N SER A 60 8.55 0.26 -1.07
CA SER A 60 8.21 0.08 -2.48
C SER A 60 9.36 0.49 -3.42
N GLU A 61 10.12 1.55 -3.08
CA GLU A 61 11.29 2.01 -3.84
C GLU A 61 12.41 0.96 -3.87
N LEU A 62 12.55 0.19 -2.80
CA LEU A 62 13.56 -0.86 -2.69
C LEU A 62 13.14 -2.18 -3.35
N CYS A 63 11.85 -2.38 -3.67
CA CYS A 63 11.34 -3.58 -4.32
C CYS A 63 11.86 -3.69 -5.76
N GLN A 64 12.49 -4.82 -6.08
CA GLN A 64 13.12 -5.02 -7.39
C GLN A 64 12.11 -5.32 -8.50
N HIS A 65 10.87 -5.67 -8.13
CA HIS A 65 9.80 -6.04 -9.04
C HIS A 65 8.82 -4.89 -9.36
N ILE A 66 9.02 -3.70 -8.79
CA ILE A 66 8.26 -2.49 -9.11
C ILE A 66 9.07 -1.64 -10.09
N ASP A 67 8.58 -1.47 -11.31
CA ASP A 67 9.24 -0.65 -12.34
C ASP A 67 8.81 0.82 -12.29
N SER A 68 7.58 1.08 -11.85
CA SER A 68 7.06 2.43 -11.64
C SER A 68 6.11 2.49 -10.44
N LEU A 69 6.18 3.60 -9.69
CA LEU A 69 5.38 3.83 -8.50
C LEU A 69 4.54 5.11 -8.70
N HIS A 70 3.26 5.03 -8.37
CA HIS A 70 2.30 6.11 -8.63
C HIS A 70 1.44 6.39 -7.40
N LEU A 71 1.32 7.66 -7.03
CA LEU A 71 0.32 8.12 -6.07
C LEU A 71 -0.92 8.61 -6.83
N ILE A 72 -2.11 8.22 -6.36
CA ILE A 72 -3.38 8.73 -6.89
C ILE A 72 -3.96 9.68 -5.86
N SER A 73 -3.97 10.99 -6.15
CA SER A 73 -4.49 11.99 -5.22
C SER A 73 -4.69 13.34 -5.87
N ARG A 74 -5.52 14.17 -5.21
CA ARG A 74 -5.65 15.60 -5.44
C ARG A 74 -5.10 16.45 -4.31
N ASP A 75 -4.69 15.82 -3.20
CA ASP A 75 -4.15 16.55 -2.05
C ASP A 75 -2.76 17.11 -2.40
N PRO A 76 -2.54 18.44 -2.25
CA PRO A 76 -1.24 19.05 -2.51
C PRO A 76 -0.12 18.47 -1.65
N ILE A 77 -0.40 18.06 -0.39
CA ILE A 77 0.60 17.45 0.50
C ILE A 77 1.08 16.09 -0.09
N VAL A 78 0.21 15.35 -0.75
CA VAL A 78 0.60 14.10 -1.43
C VAL A 78 1.58 14.37 -2.57
N ARG A 79 1.43 15.48 -3.28
CA ARG A 79 2.39 15.87 -4.33
C ARG A 79 3.76 16.24 -3.76
N ASP A 80 3.78 16.89 -2.60
CA ASP A 80 5.04 17.21 -1.94
C ASP A 80 5.75 15.92 -1.50
N ILE A 81 5.03 14.96 -0.93
CA ILE A 81 5.57 13.64 -0.57
C ILE A 81 6.03 12.87 -1.84
N ALA A 82 5.26 12.90 -2.92
CA ALA A 82 5.64 12.27 -4.19
C ALA A 82 6.98 12.81 -4.71
N ALA A 83 7.21 14.13 -4.57
CA ALA A 83 8.47 14.76 -4.96
C ALA A 83 9.66 14.35 -4.07
N GLU A 84 9.43 14.02 -2.79
CA GLU A 84 10.49 13.50 -1.89
C GLU A 84 11.05 12.15 -2.38
N PHE A 85 10.21 11.33 -3.03
CA PHE A 85 10.52 9.96 -3.48
C PHE A 85 10.68 9.82 -5.00
N ASP A 86 10.66 10.92 -5.75
CA ASP A 86 10.67 10.91 -7.24
C ASP A 86 9.55 10.01 -7.84
N VAL A 87 8.35 10.07 -7.25
CA VAL A 87 7.18 9.25 -7.60
C VAL A 87 6.21 10.02 -8.49
N GLU A 88 5.70 9.39 -9.55
CA GLU A 88 4.68 9.99 -10.41
C GLU A 88 3.32 10.09 -9.70
N THR A 89 2.55 11.13 -10.03
CA THR A 89 1.16 11.27 -9.58
C THR A 89 0.20 11.00 -10.73
N ILE A 90 -0.83 10.19 -10.48
CA ILE A 90 -2.00 10.05 -11.36
C ILE A 90 -3.10 10.91 -10.78
N GLU A 91 -3.66 11.81 -11.58
CA GLU A 91 -4.77 12.65 -11.14
C GLU A 91 -6.02 11.79 -10.90
N GLU A 92 -6.57 11.89 -9.69
CA GLU A 92 -7.82 11.21 -9.34
C GLU A 92 -8.97 11.81 -10.17
N PRO A 93 -9.82 10.99 -10.83
CA PRO A 93 -10.98 11.51 -11.57
C PRO A 93 -11.91 12.31 -10.66
N VAL A 94 -12.61 13.32 -11.24
CA VAL A 94 -13.57 14.13 -10.49
C VAL A 94 -14.68 13.23 -9.96
N GLU A 95 -14.98 13.35 -8.65
CA GLU A 95 -16.02 12.57 -7.96
C GLU A 95 -15.75 11.05 -7.89
N ALA A 96 -14.54 10.57 -8.19
CA ALA A 96 -14.21 9.17 -8.00
C ALA A 96 -14.12 8.81 -6.50
N ASP A 97 -14.67 7.66 -6.15
CA ASP A 97 -14.33 6.97 -4.91
C ASP A 97 -13.03 6.16 -5.07
N LEU A 98 -12.62 5.43 -4.03
CA LEU A 98 -11.43 4.60 -4.08
C LEU A 98 -11.49 3.59 -5.24
N ILE A 99 -12.64 2.99 -5.48
CA ILE A 99 -12.84 1.99 -6.55
C ILE A 99 -12.61 2.65 -7.92
N GLY A 100 -13.25 3.78 -8.16
CA GLY A 100 -13.11 4.55 -9.40
C GLY A 100 -11.68 5.02 -9.65
N ALA A 101 -10.99 5.46 -8.60
CA ALA A 101 -9.59 5.90 -8.68
C ALA A 101 -8.65 4.75 -9.08
N VAL A 102 -8.76 3.59 -8.44
CA VAL A 102 -7.93 2.41 -8.74
C VAL A 102 -8.26 1.82 -10.11
N GLN A 103 -9.55 1.76 -10.48
CA GLN A 103 -9.98 1.29 -11.80
C GLN A 103 -9.46 2.19 -12.93
N HIS A 104 -9.48 3.51 -12.71
CA HIS A 104 -8.90 4.49 -13.64
C HIS A 104 -7.40 4.27 -13.80
N ALA A 105 -6.67 4.12 -12.70
CA ALA A 105 -5.23 3.86 -12.75
C ALA A 105 -4.91 2.58 -13.52
N GLY A 106 -5.64 1.49 -13.29
CA GLY A 106 -5.46 0.25 -14.05
C GLY A 106 -5.62 0.43 -15.57
N THR A 107 -6.60 1.26 -15.98
CA THR A 107 -6.80 1.58 -17.40
C THR A 107 -5.67 2.43 -17.95
N VAL A 108 -5.23 3.46 -17.21
CA VAL A 108 -4.12 4.35 -17.62
C VAL A 108 -2.82 3.56 -17.75
N LEU A 109 -2.50 2.73 -16.78
CA LEU A 109 -1.26 1.97 -16.74
C LEU A 109 -1.22 0.86 -17.80
N ALA A 110 -2.34 0.17 -18.04
CA ALA A 110 -2.45 -0.76 -19.17
C ALA A 110 -2.21 -0.05 -20.51
N GLY A 111 -2.75 1.16 -20.69
CA GLY A 111 -2.49 2.00 -21.87
C GLY A 111 -1.04 2.47 -22.00
N LYS A 112 -0.29 2.58 -20.90
CA LYS A 112 1.15 2.87 -20.86
C LYS A 112 2.02 1.63 -21.06
N GLY A 113 1.44 0.43 -21.18
CA GLY A 113 2.15 -0.83 -21.42
C GLY A 113 2.57 -1.58 -20.16
N ALA A 114 1.97 -1.30 -19.01
CA ALA A 114 2.19 -2.12 -17.83
C ALA A 114 1.53 -3.50 -18.01
N ASP A 115 2.26 -4.56 -17.67
CA ASP A 115 1.79 -5.95 -17.70
C ASP A 115 1.09 -6.34 -16.40
N ARG A 116 1.47 -5.69 -15.30
CA ARG A 116 0.93 -5.92 -13.95
C ARG A 116 0.69 -4.59 -13.22
N MET A 117 -0.31 -4.58 -12.36
CA MET A 117 -0.54 -3.48 -11.40
C MET A 117 -0.62 -4.05 -9.98
N LEU A 118 0.09 -3.41 -9.06
CA LEU A 118 -0.01 -3.66 -7.63
C LEU A 118 -0.75 -2.50 -6.96
N PHE A 119 -1.91 -2.76 -6.37
CA PHE A 119 -2.56 -1.86 -5.42
C PHE A 119 -1.94 -2.04 -4.04
N LEU A 120 -1.58 -0.92 -3.40
CA LEU A 120 -1.14 -0.84 -2.01
C LEU A 120 -1.90 0.27 -1.29
N PRO A 121 -2.38 0.08 -0.05
CA PRO A 121 -2.86 1.17 0.78
C PRO A 121 -1.67 1.96 1.36
N GLY A 122 -1.88 3.22 1.69
CA GLY A 122 -0.84 4.10 2.25
C GLY A 122 -0.69 4.02 3.77
N ASP A 123 -1.35 3.08 4.44
CA ASP A 123 -1.48 2.97 5.89
C ASP A 123 -1.08 1.59 6.46
N VAL A 124 -0.19 0.90 5.73
CA VAL A 124 0.44 -0.38 6.11
C VAL A 124 1.94 -0.18 6.40
N PRO A 125 2.32 0.58 7.45
CA PRO A 125 3.69 1.07 7.64
C PRO A 125 4.71 -0.02 7.93
N LEU A 126 4.27 -1.25 8.21
CA LEU A 126 5.13 -2.40 8.48
C LEU A 126 5.39 -3.27 7.25
N VAL A 127 4.90 -2.86 6.07
CA VAL A 127 5.21 -3.57 4.82
C VAL A 127 6.72 -3.60 4.58
N THR A 128 7.24 -4.74 4.17
CA THR A 128 8.66 -4.90 3.85
C THR A 128 8.87 -5.10 2.36
N THR A 129 10.07 -4.81 1.89
CA THR A 129 10.50 -5.11 0.51
C THR A 129 10.35 -6.60 0.18
N ASP A 130 10.71 -7.48 1.13
CA ASP A 130 10.59 -8.94 0.95
C ASP A 130 9.12 -9.37 0.77
N GLU A 131 8.18 -8.73 1.47
CA GLU A 131 6.75 -9.00 1.29
C GLU A 131 6.26 -8.52 -0.08
N LEU A 132 6.71 -7.36 -0.55
CA LEU A 132 6.39 -6.85 -1.89
C LEU A 132 6.98 -7.75 -2.98
N ASP A 133 8.22 -8.19 -2.83
CA ASP A 133 8.86 -9.14 -3.72
C ASP A 133 8.11 -10.48 -3.76
N ALA A 134 7.60 -10.96 -2.61
CA ALA A 134 6.77 -12.18 -2.56
C ALA A 134 5.43 -12.03 -3.31
N VAL A 135 4.83 -10.83 -3.28
CA VAL A 135 3.60 -10.54 -4.04
C VAL A 135 3.86 -10.49 -5.55
N LEU A 136 5.04 -10.03 -5.97
CA LEU A 136 5.35 -9.72 -7.37
C LEU A 136 6.33 -10.69 -8.04
N ASP A 137 6.71 -11.76 -7.39
CA ASP A 137 7.71 -12.68 -7.91
C ASP A 137 7.38 -13.24 -9.32
N SER A 138 8.37 -13.83 -9.97
CA SER A 138 8.28 -14.30 -11.37
C SER A 138 7.25 -15.40 -11.60
N ARG A 139 6.70 -16.02 -10.54
CA ARG A 139 5.64 -17.05 -10.65
C ARG A 139 4.25 -16.47 -10.89
N MET A 140 4.12 -15.14 -10.89
CA MET A 140 2.88 -14.48 -11.23
C MET A 140 2.68 -14.44 -12.75
N GLU A 141 2.03 -15.49 -13.29
CA GLU A 141 1.74 -15.64 -14.71
C GLU A 141 0.31 -15.20 -15.04
N PRO A 142 0.11 -14.23 -15.97
CA PRO A 142 -1.23 -13.80 -16.37
C PRO A 142 -2.05 -14.91 -17.05
N PRO A 143 -3.39 -14.92 -16.95
CA PRO A 143 -4.21 -13.98 -16.19
C PRO A 143 -4.40 -14.41 -14.74
N MET A 144 -3.95 -13.59 -13.78
CA MET A 144 -4.09 -13.92 -12.36
C MET A 144 -4.12 -12.70 -11.46
N ILE A 145 -4.55 -12.94 -10.21
CA ILE A 145 -4.34 -12.02 -9.09
C ILE A 145 -3.55 -12.68 -7.97
N ARG A 146 -2.80 -11.85 -7.23
CA ARG A 146 -2.32 -12.16 -5.88
C ARG A 146 -2.91 -11.17 -4.91
N ILE A 147 -3.52 -11.68 -3.85
CA ILE A 147 -4.24 -10.87 -2.88
C ILE A 147 -3.72 -11.09 -1.47
N VAL A 148 -3.47 -9.99 -0.77
CA VAL A 148 -3.11 -9.97 0.65
C VAL A 148 -4.30 -9.41 1.42
N PRO A 149 -4.98 -10.23 2.23
CA PRO A 149 -6.07 -9.75 3.06
C PRO A 149 -5.55 -8.90 4.22
N ALA A 150 -6.40 -8.03 4.75
CA ALA A 150 -6.21 -7.46 6.07
C ALA A 150 -6.16 -8.56 7.15
N SER A 151 -5.58 -8.27 8.30
CA SER A 151 -5.40 -9.24 9.39
C SER A 151 -6.71 -9.87 9.88
N ASP A 152 -7.82 -9.12 9.80
CA ASP A 152 -9.18 -9.57 10.12
C ASP A 152 -9.84 -10.43 9.02
N LEU A 153 -9.21 -10.61 7.88
CA LEU A 153 -9.71 -11.31 6.68
C LEU A 153 -10.98 -10.68 6.06
N MET A 154 -11.25 -9.40 6.34
CA MET A 154 -12.38 -8.66 5.78
C MET A 154 -11.92 -7.70 4.69
N GLY A 155 -10.81 -7.00 4.91
CA GLY A 155 -10.22 -6.02 4.00
C GLY A 155 -9.25 -6.64 2.98
N THR A 156 -8.79 -5.80 2.04
CA THR A 156 -7.75 -6.13 1.05
C THR A 156 -6.63 -5.10 1.17
N ASN A 157 -5.47 -5.51 1.65
CA ASN A 157 -4.32 -4.65 1.90
C ASN A 157 -3.23 -4.74 0.82
N GLY A 158 -3.31 -5.72 -0.05
CA GLY A 158 -2.45 -5.81 -1.24
C GLY A 158 -3.17 -6.56 -2.34
N LEU A 159 -3.08 -6.06 -3.57
CA LEU A 159 -3.74 -6.71 -4.71
C LEU A 159 -2.93 -6.50 -5.99
N ALA A 160 -2.18 -7.52 -6.39
CA ALA A 160 -1.52 -7.55 -7.69
C ALA A 160 -2.45 -8.17 -8.73
N VAL A 161 -2.60 -7.52 -9.87
CA VAL A 161 -3.47 -7.94 -10.98
C VAL A 161 -2.69 -7.98 -12.27
N ALA A 162 -2.78 -9.07 -12.99
CA ALA A 162 -2.19 -9.25 -14.32
C ALA A 162 -3.23 -9.84 -15.29
N PRO A 163 -3.64 -9.11 -16.35
CA PRO A 163 -3.24 -7.74 -16.71
C PRO A 163 -3.89 -6.66 -15.81
N PRO A 164 -3.39 -5.41 -15.77
CA PRO A 164 -3.84 -4.35 -14.87
C PRO A 164 -5.34 -4.04 -14.91
N SER A 165 -5.96 -4.17 -16.05
CA SER A 165 -7.41 -3.97 -16.25
C SER A 165 -8.23 -5.27 -16.17
N GLY A 166 -7.61 -6.38 -15.75
CA GLY A 166 -8.26 -7.71 -15.76
C GLY A 166 -9.30 -7.93 -14.67
N LEU A 167 -9.31 -7.09 -13.63
CA LEU A 167 -10.21 -7.22 -12.49
C LEU A 167 -11.09 -5.97 -12.33
N THR A 168 -12.36 -6.17 -11.99
CA THR A 168 -13.20 -5.11 -11.44
C THR A 168 -12.93 -5.00 -9.94
N PHE A 169 -12.46 -3.83 -9.48
CA PHE A 169 -12.14 -3.63 -8.06
C PHE A 169 -13.40 -3.42 -7.21
N SER A 170 -13.35 -3.87 -5.95
CA SER A 170 -14.49 -3.78 -5.02
C SER A 170 -14.01 -3.63 -3.58
N PHE A 171 -13.48 -2.44 -3.23
CA PHE A 171 -13.01 -2.12 -1.88
C PHE A 171 -14.17 -1.86 -0.89
N GLY A 172 -13.86 -1.80 0.40
CA GLY A 172 -14.81 -1.60 1.50
C GLY A 172 -15.15 -2.92 2.23
N PRO A 173 -16.24 -2.99 2.99
CA PRO A 173 -16.55 -4.16 3.82
C PRO A 173 -16.52 -5.47 3.03
N ASP A 174 -15.86 -6.50 3.59
CA ASP A 174 -15.69 -7.83 2.97
C ASP A 174 -15.04 -7.81 1.57
N SER A 175 -14.18 -6.81 1.31
CA SER A 175 -13.53 -6.65 0.00
C SER A 175 -12.66 -7.84 -0.38
N PHE A 176 -12.05 -8.52 0.57
CA PHE A 176 -11.24 -9.72 0.33
C PHE A 176 -12.04 -10.81 -0.39
N ARG A 177 -13.20 -11.21 0.17
CA ARG A 177 -14.02 -12.25 -0.45
C ARG A 177 -14.63 -11.79 -1.77
N ARG A 178 -15.03 -10.51 -1.86
CA ARG A 178 -15.57 -9.95 -3.10
C ARG A 178 -14.54 -9.97 -4.22
N HIS A 179 -13.28 -9.61 -3.96
CA HIS A 179 -12.23 -9.69 -4.97
C HIS A 179 -11.97 -11.12 -5.44
N LEU A 180 -12.01 -12.12 -4.54
CA LEU A 180 -11.89 -13.53 -4.94
C LEU A 180 -13.07 -13.99 -5.83
N SER A 181 -14.30 -13.56 -5.53
CA SER A 181 -15.46 -13.86 -6.36
C SER A 181 -15.33 -13.24 -7.74
N LEU A 182 -15.02 -11.94 -7.82
CA LEU A 182 -14.84 -11.21 -9.06
C LEU A 182 -13.68 -11.77 -9.91
N ALA A 183 -12.59 -12.20 -9.27
CA ALA A 183 -11.51 -12.88 -9.98
C ALA A 183 -11.96 -14.21 -10.60
N SER A 184 -12.73 -15.01 -9.86
CA SER A 184 -13.31 -16.26 -10.36
C SER A 184 -14.26 -16.01 -11.53
N GLU A 185 -15.13 -15.00 -11.44
CA GLU A 185 -16.06 -14.60 -12.50
C GLU A 185 -15.34 -14.12 -13.76
N ALA A 186 -14.20 -13.43 -13.59
CA ALA A 186 -13.33 -12.97 -14.67
C ALA A 186 -12.38 -14.06 -15.23
N GLY A 187 -12.41 -15.28 -14.67
CA GLY A 187 -11.54 -16.38 -15.09
C GLY A 187 -10.07 -16.19 -14.69
N LEU A 188 -9.80 -15.35 -13.68
CA LEU A 188 -8.46 -15.11 -13.17
C LEU A 188 -8.11 -16.17 -12.13
N LYS A 189 -6.87 -16.71 -12.20
CA LYS A 189 -6.31 -17.50 -11.11
C LYS A 189 -6.07 -16.58 -9.91
N ALA A 190 -6.50 -16.99 -8.72
CA ALA A 190 -6.26 -16.25 -7.49
C ALA A 190 -5.29 -16.98 -6.56
N GLU A 191 -4.28 -16.27 -6.06
CA GLU A 191 -3.37 -16.73 -5.02
C GLU A 191 -3.49 -15.79 -3.80
N VAL A 192 -3.67 -16.39 -2.61
CA VAL A 192 -3.79 -15.63 -1.35
C VAL A 192 -2.49 -15.72 -0.59
N LEU A 193 -1.90 -14.59 -0.27
CA LEU A 193 -0.69 -14.47 0.53
C LEU A 193 -1.02 -13.86 1.89
N LYS A 194 -0.53 -14.47 2.98
CA LYS A 194 -0.64 -13.91 4.33
C LYS A 194 0.70 -13.31 4.70
N LEU A 195 0.76 -11.99 4.68
CA LEU A 195 1.98 -11.21 4.91
C LEU A 195 1.74 -10.31 6.12
N PRO A 196 2.49 -10.50 7.22
CA PRO A 196 2.15 -9.86 8.50
C PRO A 196 2.35 -8.33 8.50
N GLY A 197 3.29 -7.79 7.73
CA GLY A 197 3.51 -6.35 7.60
C GLY A 197 2.45 -5.71 6.71
N LEU A 198 2.28 -6.23 5.49
CA LEU A 198 1.28 -5.72 4.54
C LEU A 198 -0.16 -5.99 5.00
N GLY A 199 -0.39 -7.02 5.82
CA GLY A 199 -1.71 -7.36 6.36
C GLY A 199 -2.19 -6.44 7.47
N LEU A 200 -1.36 -5.58 8.06
CA LEU A 200 -1.73 -4.69 9.17
C LEU A 200 -1.88 -3.24 8.68
N ASP A 201 -3.10 -2.83 8.40
CA ASP A 201 -3.49 -1.43 8.23
C ASP A 201 -3.86 -0.78 9.57
N ILE A 202 -3.52 0.48 9.75
CA ILE A 202 -3.66 1.18 11.04
C ILE A 202 -4.90 2.06 11.03
N ASP A 203 -6.03 1.51 11.47
CA ASP A 203 -7.33 2.19 11.46
C ASP A 203 -7.92 2.41 12.85
N THR A 204 -7.63 1.55 13.82
CA THR A 204 -8.23 1.55 15.15
C THR A 204 -7.17 1.72 16.25
N PRO A 205 -7.57 2.08 17.50
CA PRO A 205 -6.67 2.08 18.63
C PRO A 205 -5.94 0.74 18.83
N GLN A 206 -6.60 -0.38 18.53
CA GLN A 206 -6.01 -1.70 18.67
C GLN A 206 -4.90 -1.95 17.66
N ASP A 207 -5.09 -1.51 16.40
CA ASP A 207 -4.04 -1.59 15.37
C ASP A 207 -2.84 -0.74 15.75
N LEU A 208 -3.08 0.43 16.36
CA LEU A 208 -2.02 1.33 16.80
C LEU A 208 -1.22 0.75 17.99
N ILE A 209 -1.87 -0.01 18.87
CA ILE A 209 -1.19 -0.77 19.94
C ILE A 209 -0.30 -1.84 19.33
N GLU A 210 -0.83 -2.66 18.43
CA GLU A 210 -0.07 -3.70 17.73
C GLU A 210 1.11 -3.12 16.94
N LEU A 211 0.90 -1.99 16.24
CA LEU A 211 1.96 -1.26 15.57
C LEU A 211 3.07 -0.86 16.55
N ASN A 212 2.73 -0.22 17.68
CA ASN A 212 3.68 0.24 18.68
C ASN A 212 4.50 -0.94 19.27
N GLU A 213 3.86 -2.08 19.52
CA GLU A 213 4.53 -3.29 20.01
C GLU A 213 5.52 -3.84 18.97
N ARG A 214 5.14 -3.88 17.70
CA ARG A 214 6.00 -4.37 16.62
C ARG A 214 7.17 -3.44 16.33
N LEU A 215 6.95 -2.11 16.36
CA LEU A 215 8.02 -1.11 16.17
C LEU A 215 9.06 -1.13 17.30
N ALA A 216 8.67 -1.51 18.53
CA ALA A 216 9.58 -1.62 19.66
C ALA A 216 10.65 -2.71 19.48
N ILE A 217 10.43 -3.67 18.60
CA ILE A 217 11.33 -4.81 18.33
C ILE A 217 12.26 -4.53 17.13
N GLY A 218 11.90 -3.56 16.27
CA GLY A 218 12.64 -3.22 15.05
C GLY A 218 13.98 -2.53 15.33
N GLU A 219 14.98 -2.81 14.49
CA GLU A 219 16.33 -2.20 14.58
C GLU A 219 16.44 -0.88 13.81
N THR A 220 15.54 -0.61 12.85
CA THR A 220 15.60 0.56 11.97
C THR A 220 14.50 1.55 12.32
N VAL A 221 14.88 2.82 12.49
CA VAL A 221 13.90 3.89 12.77
C VAL A 221 13.21 4.28 11.47
N SER A 222 11.93 3.90 11.33
CA SER A 222 11.06 4.32 10.24
C SER A 222 10.42 5.69 10.52
N HIS A 223 9.79 6.30 9.51
CA HIS A 223 9.05 7.56 9.69
C HIS A 223 7.92 7.40 10.72
N THR A 224 7.20 6.28 10.69
CA THR A 224 6.15 5.99 11.65
C THR A 224 6.71 5.77 13.05
N GLN A 225 7.85 5.09 13.19
CA GLN A 225 8.49 4.91 14.48
C GLN A 225 8.97 6.25 15.06
N ALA A 226 9.54 7.12 14.24
CA ALA A 226 9.93 8.47 14.66
C ALA A 226 8.70 9.24 15.19
N PHE A 227 7.58 9.22 14.46
CA PHE A 227 6.33 9.83 14.89
C PHE A 227 5.84 9.27 16.23
N VAL A 228 5.85 7.95 16.41
CA VAL A 228 5.44 7.28 17.67
C VAL A 228 6.28 7.76 18.84
N MET A 229 7.60 7.84 18.66
CA MET A 229 8.54 8.27 19.71
C MET A 229 8.39 9.77 20.05
N GLU A 230 8.35 10.63 19.05
CA GLU A 230 8.26 12.09 19.21
C GLU A 230 6.97 12.53 19.90
N ASN A 231 5.87 11.79 19.70
CA ASN A 231 4.57 12.10 20.29
C ASN A 231 4.27 11.32 21.60
N GLY A 232 5.25 10.57 22.13
CA GLY A 232 5.09 9.79 23.36
C GLY A 232 3.92 8.80 23.28
N LEU A 233 3.68 8.23 22.08
CA LEU A 233 2.46 7.49 21.79
C LEU A 233 2.36 6.21 22.62
N GLY A 234 3.48 5.55 22.94
CA GLY A 234 3.49 4.35 23.77
C GLY A 234 2.86 4.57 25.15
N GLU A 235 3.20 5.68 25.85
CA GLU A 235 2.61 6.03 27.14
C GLU A 235 1.12 6.37 27.03
N ARG A 236 0.72 7.07 25.97
CA ARG A 236 -0.68 7.46 25.70
C ARG A 236 -1.54 6.22 25.45
N LEU A 237 -1.04 5.26 24.68
CA LEU A 237 -1.72 4.00 24.42
C LEU A 237 -1.91 3.17 25.69
N HIS A 238 -0.88 3.10 26.53
CA HIS A 238 -0.98 2.40 27.80
C HIS A 238 -2.00 3.05 28.76
N ALA A 239 -2.07 4.38 28.80
CA ALA A 239 -3.08 5.10 29.56
C ALA A 239 -4.49 4.81 29.01
N TRP A 240 -4.67 4.88 27.70
CA TRP A 240 -5.95 4.62 27.03
C TRP A 240 -6.46 3.20 27.29
N GLN A 241 -5.60 2.19 27.28
CA GLN A 241 -5.96 0.79 27.60
C GLN A 241 -6.54 0.67 29.01
N LYS A 242 -5.88 1.30 29.99
CA LYS A 242 -6.35 1.27 31.40
C LYS A 242 -7.71 1.95 31.63
N ASP A 243 -7.99 2.99 30.86
CA ASP A 243 -9.26 3.73 30.97
C ASP A 243 -10.41 3.02 30.24
N SER A 244 -10.10 2.02 29.41
CA SER A 244 -11.06 1.26 28.59
C SER A 244 -11.41 -0.11 29.17
N GLU A 245 -10.70 -0.55 30.23
CA GLU A 245 -10.99 -1.75 31.05
C GLU A 245 -11.97 -1.40 32.17
#